data_8f967b17af715a771eee6814e4fe36cc
#
_entry.id   8f967b17af715a771eee6814e4fe36cc
#
_cell.length_a   1.000
_cell.length_b   1.000
_cell.length_c   1.000
_cell.angle_alpha   90.00
_cell.angle_beta   90.00
_cell.angle_gamma   90.00
#
_symmetry.space_group_name_H-M   'P 1'
#
loop_
_entity.id
_entity.type
_entity.pdbx_description
1 polymer ?
#
loop_
_entity_poly.entity_id
_entity_poly.type
_entity_poly.pdbx_seq_one_letter_code
_entity_poly.pdbx_strand_id
1 'polypeptide(L)'
;MAFNLLNDKDFNNYLTDITYQGGHVPNQQSLHGEFESVDYVEQHRDEIVKGILNQYIKLRVREYLLNQTNEPAFVKVDKTRADLPGWTARVFDAGEDVYEFHGAKMSDKLRDDITMVRDFLYDAAGQYVDKIINRARETDKKPTINYAFLKTTNEYDTFDKALEAAKKWHENMAEEMAKRNKNKEFLAKSLVGTKHVMTLSNGMLVYELTTPGALDFESDNMGHCVGRGAYDNGVAEGSIKIYSIRDARGEPHATLEVRDNKVIQLKGKANKMPKKQYALAAREFVEKQHLNITHDKIHFGFICIDGEDYDLFDLPKKLVVDGDLNLSNLGLSELPDLSEWEIRDDFYCSDNQLTSLAGAPQKVGGDFECSGNQLTSLNGAPEKVGGDFDCSYNQLTSLNGAPKEVAGSFECLHNQLTSLNGAPEKVGGNFYCSNNQLTSLNGAPEKVGGDFYCSDNQLTSLNGAPEKVGGYFDCSQNQLTSLNGAPKEIGGKFICDSHVKKGMWLKKLLFQLGIKNVAKLHPGFPIQKESHEND
;
A
#
# COMPACT_ATOMS: atom_id res chain seq x y z
N MET A 1 -49.43 12.56 9.18
CA MET A 1 -50.15 13.84 9.44
C MET A 1 -49.13 14.97 9.26
N ALA A 2 -49.34 15.87 8.32
CA ALA A 2 -48.44 17.00 8.11
C ALA A 2 -48.86 18.12 9.04
N PHE A 3 -48.14 18.29 10.13
CA PHE A 3 -48.35 19.42 11.03
C PHE A 3 -48.02 20.73 10.30
N ASN A 4 -48.93 21.70 10.37
CA ASN A 4 -48.76 23.00 9.70
C ASN A 4 -48.08 24.01 10.64
N LEU A 5 -46.93 23.61 11.26
CA LEU A 5 -46.11 24.47 12.11
C LEU A 5 -45.40 25.60 11.32
N LEU A 6 -45.53 25.62 9.99
CA LEU A 6 -44.89 26.62 9.12
C LEU A 6 -45.45 28.06 9.34
N ASN A 7 -46.58 28.19 10.03
CA ASN A 7 -47.23 29.48 10.29
C ASN A 7 -47.04 30.01 11.72
N ASP A 8 -46.33 29.29 12.61
CA ASP A 8 -46.08 29.77 13.96
C ASP A 8 -44.89 30.73 13.97
N LYS A 9 -45.16 31.99 14.25
CA LYS A 9 -44.19 33.09 14.26
C LYS A 9 -43.08 32.87 15.30
N ASP A 10 -43.39 32.23 16.39
CA ASP A 10 -42.45 32.07 17.50
C ASP A 10 -41.56 30.86 17.33
N PHE A 11 -42.07 29.75 16.75
CA PHE A 11 -41.24 28.62 16.33
C PHE A 11 -40.32 29.01 15.17
N ASN A 12 -40.83 29.84 14.24
CA ASN A 12 -40.03 30.41 13.17
C ASN A 12 -38.95 31.38 13.70
N ASN A 13 -39.26 32.20 14.72
CA ASN A 13 -38.27 33.06 15.38
C ASN A 13 -37.21 32.22 16.09
N TYR A 14 -37.59 31.15 16.79
CA TYR A 14 -36.67 30.23 17.45
C TYR A 14 -35.73 29.54 16.45
N LEU A 15 -36.26 29.09 15.30
CA LEU A 15 -35.41 28.53 14.23
C LEU A 15 -34.58 29.59 13.51
N THR A 16 -35.02 30.88 13.53
CA THR A 16 -34.26 31.97 12.91
C THR A 16 -32.97 32.29 13.67
N ASP A 17 -32.93 32.08 14.98
CA ASP A 17 -31.71 32.26 15.79
C ASP A 17 -30.64 31.22 15.49
N ILE A 18 -30.98 30.08 14.87
CA ILE A 18 -30.08 28.98 14.52
C ILE A 18 -29.87 28.82 13.03
N THR A 19 -30.55 29.55 12.19
CA THR A 19 -30.41 29.55 10.74
C THR A 19 -29.80 30.87 10.26
N TYR A 20 -29.22 30.86 9.05
CA TYR A 20 -28.70 32.10 8.47
C TYR A 20 -29.79 33.17 8.36
N GLN A 21 -29.58 34.34 8.96
CA GLN A 21 -30.41 35.51 8.71
C GLN A 21 -30.12 36.03 7.29
N GLY A 22 -31.17 36.35 6.53
CA GLY A 22 -31.06 37.01 5.24
C GLY A 22 -31.04 36.12 3.99
N GLY A 23 -31.37 34.83 4.10
CA GLY A 23 -31.55 34.00 2.89
C GLY A 23 -32.83 34.41 2.12
N HIS A 24 -32.70 34.63 0.79
CA HIS A 24 -33.86 34.88 -0.06
C HIS A 24 -34.75 33.65 -0.13
N VAL A 25 -35.86 33.65 0.60
CA VAL A 25 -36.85 32.60 0.57
C VAL A 25 -37.99 33.07 -0.32
N PRO A 26 -38.27 32.38 -1.45
CA PRO A 26 -39.47 32.69 -2.23
C PRO A 26 -40.71 32.58 -1.36
N ASN A 27 -41.72 33.40 -1.64
CA ASN A 27 -42.99 33.42 -0.95
C ASN A 27 -43.48 31.99 -0.68
N GLN A 28 -43.86 31.64 0.54
CA GLN A 28 -44.03 30.32 1.15
C GLN A 28 -44.84 29.26 0.37
N GLN A 29 -45.39 29.60 -0.79
CA GLN A 29 -46.22 28.71 -1.62
C GLN A 29 -45.45 28.00 -2.77
N SER A 30 -44.25 28.39 -3.08
CA SER A 30 -43.50 27.80 -4.19
C SER A 30 -42.13 27.24 -3.71
N LEU A 31 -41.97 25.92 -3.81
CA LEU A 31 -40.68 25.21 -3.55
C LEU A 31 -39.67 25.39 -4.69
N HIS A 32 -40.07 26.07 -5.78
CA HIS A 32 -39.24 26.33 -6.95
C HIS A 32 -39.21 27.83 -7.23
N GLY A 33 -38.00 28.38 -7.38
CA GLY A 33 -37.78 29.75 -7.83
C GLY A 33 -37.20 29.76 -9.24
N GLU A 34 -37.95 30.34 -10.20
CA GLU A 34 -37.41 30.65 -11.52
C GLU A 34 -36.85 32.08 -11.46
N PHE A 35 -35.62 32.25 -11.92
CA PHE A 35 -34.92 33.52 -11.91
C PHE A 35 -34.78 34.09 -13.32
N GLU A 36 -34.74 35.42 -13.43
CA GLU A 36 -34.75 36.12 -14.71
C GLU A 36 -33.48 35.90 -15.53
N SER A 37 -32.33 35.75 -14.87
CA SER A 37 -31.05 35.56 -15.51
C SER A 37 -30.08 34.73 -14.68
N VAL A 38 -29.07 34.18 -15.33
CA VAL A 38 -27.93 33.48 -14.71
C VAL A 38 -27.13 34.43 -13.83
N ASP A 39 -26.91 35.65 -14.31
CA ASP A 39 -26.12 36.66 -13.60
C ASP A 39 -26.78 37.03 -12.26
N TYR A 40 -28.11 37.07 -12.20
CA TYR A 40 -28.85 37.27 -10.94
C TYR A 40 -28.58 36.15 -9.95
N VAL A 41 -28.62 34.88 -10.40
CA VAL A 41 -28.36 33.71 -9.54
C VAL A 41 -26.93 33.69 -9.04
N GLU A 42 -25.97 34.08 -9.88
CA GLU A 42 -24.56 34.20 -9.47
C GLU A 42 -24.36 35.29 -8.42
N GLN A 43 -24.91 36.47 -8.66
CA GLN A 43 -24.82 37.58 -7.73
C GLN A 43 -25.42 37.28 -6.35
N HIS A 44 -26.50 36.47 -6.30
CA HIS A 44 -27.22 36.11 -5.06
C HIS A 44 -26.98 34.64 -4.65
N ARG A 45 -25.93 34.03 -5.15
CA ARG A 45 -25.63 32.62 -4.92
C ARG A 45 -25.65 32.22 -3.45
N ASP A 46 -25.00 32.99 -2.60
CA ASP A 46 -24.92 32.69 -1.16
C ASP A 46 -26.28 32.84 -0.45
N GLU A 47 -27.10 33.80 -0.85
CA GLU A 47 -28.46 33.96 -0.32
C GLU A 47 -29.33 32.80 -0.71
N ILE A 48 -29.22 32.31 -1.95
CA ILE A 48 -29.97 31.16 -2.46
C ILE A 48 -29.54 29.90 -1.72
N VAL A 49 -28.22 29.68 -1.54
CA VAL A 49 -27.70 28.55 -0.77
C VAL A 49 -28.18 28.57 0.66
N LYS A 50 -28.14 29.72 1.32
CA LYS A 50 -28.72 29.92 2.67
C LYS A 50 -30.23 29.62 2.71
N GLY A 51 -30.96 30.01 1.67
CA GLY A 51 -32.37 29.71 1.52
C GLY A 51 -32.66 28.20 1.46
N ILE A 52 -31.90 27.45 0.68
CA ILE A 52 -31.97 25.97 0.58
C ILE A 52 -31.70 25.33 1.96
N LEU A 53 -30.64 25.77 2.63
CA LEU A 53 -30.25 25.26 3.94
C LEU A 53 -31.31 25.56 5.02
N ASN A 54 -31.83 26.76 5.04
CA ASN A 54 -32.87 27.14 5.98
C ASN A 54 -34.14 26.27 5.83
N GLN A 55 -34.56 25.97 4.60
CA GLN A 55 -35.65 25.05 4.34
C GLN A 55 -35.40 23.65 4.86
N TYR A 56 -34.18 23.13 4.60
CA TYR A 56 -33.76 21.81 5.05
C TYR A 56 -33.73 21.72 6.58
N ILE A 57 -32.96 22.62 7.22
CA ILE A 57 -32.75 22.61 8.68
C ILE A 57 -34.10 22.77 9.42
N LYS A 58 -34.94 23.75 9.03
CA LYS A 58 -36.23 23.94 9.62
C LYS A 58 -37.09 22.68 9.60
N LEU A 59 -37.05 21.93 8.49
CA LEU A 59 -37.82 20.70 8.38
C LEU A 59 -37.21 19.57 9.22
N ARG A 60 -35.92 19.30 9.06
CA ARG A 60 -35.29 18.11 9.64
C ARG A 60 -35.07 18.22 11.15
N VAL A 61 -34.72 19.40 11.65
CA VAL A 61 -34.64 19.63 13.10
C VAL A 61 -36.03 19.47 13.75
N ARG A 62 -37.06 19.94 13.06
CA ARG A 62 -38.43 19.75 13.53
C ARG A 62 -38.83 18.27 13.56
N GLU A 63 -38.57 17.50 12.49
CA GLU A 63 -38.83 16.05 12.47
C GLU A 63 -38.04 15.33 13.57
N TYR A 64 -36.79 15.70 13.77
CA TYR A 64 -35.94 15.17 14.82
C TYR A 64 -36.53 15.41 16.22
N LEU A 65 -36.93 16.66 16.53
CA LEU A 65 -37.50 17.01 17.81
C LEU A 65 -38.85 16.30 18.06
N LEU A 66 -39.67 16.11 17.02
CA LEU A 66 -40.95 15.38 17.12
C LEU A 66 -40.76 13.87 17.35
N ASN A 67 -39.65 13.30 16.91
CA ASN A 67 -39.34 11.88 17.05
C ASN A 67 -38.60 11.53 18.36
N GLN A 68 -38.17 12.53 19.14
CA GLN A 68 -37.51 12.31 20.45
C GLN A 68 -38.58 11.88 21.47
N THR A 69 -38.73 10.56 21.67
CA THR A 69 -39.80 9.97 22.51
C THR A 69 -39.55 10.02 24.01
N ASN A 70 -38.36 10.36 24.48
CA ASN A 70 -37.97 10.27 25.89
C ASN A 70 -38.11 11.60 26.67
N GLU A 71 -38.16 12.74 26.02
CA GLU A 71 -38.53 14.02 26.58
C GLU A 71 -39.37 14.75 25.53
N PRO A 72 -40.70 14.66 25.60
CA PRO A 72 -41.54 15.29 24.59
C PRO A 72 -41.40 16.81 24.70
N ALA A 73 -40.71 17.41 23.70
CA ALA A 73 -40.74 18.85 23.52
C ALA A 73 -42.18 19.36 23.28
N PHE A 74 -43.09 18.42 22.95
CA PHE A 74 -44.52 18.67 22.72
C PHE A 74 -45.32 17.68 23.56
N VAL A 75 -46.21 18.20 24.38
CA VAL A 75 -47.16 17.41 25.16
C VAL A 75 -48.55 17.61 24.57
N LYS A 76 -49.24 16.50 24.29
CA LYS A 76 -50.62 16.54 23.86
C LYS A 76 -51.49 17.08 25.03
N VAL A 77 -52.19 18.15 24.79
CA VAL A 77 -53.05 18.78 25.81
C VAL A 77 -54.53 18.76 25.38
N ASP A 78 -55.42 18.79 26.37
CA ASP A 78 -56.86 18.84 26.12
C ASP A 78 -57.26 20.21 25.51
N LYS A 79 -58.05 20.21 24.44
CA LYS A 79 -58.56 21.41 23.77
C LYS A 79 -59.27 22.40 24.69
N THR A 80 -59.72 21.96 25.88
CA THR A 80 -60.40 22.80 26.88
C THR A 80 -59.46 23.69 27.70
N ARG A 81 -58.11 23.57 27.53
CA ARG A 81 -57.10 24.35 28.25
C ARG A 81 -56.58 25.58 27.51
N ALA A 82 -57.42 26.21 26.68
CA ALA A 82 -57.03 27.35 25.83
C ALA A 82 -56.70 28.65 26.60
N ASP A 83 -56.74 28.67 27.94
CA ASP A 83 -56.64 29.88 28.76
C ASP A 83 -55.31 30.07 29.48
N LEU A 84 -54.23 29.40 29.04
CA LEU A 84 -52.92 29.59 29.66
C LEU A 84 -52.27 30.92 29.22
N PRO A 85 -51.64 31.67 30.15
CA PRO A 85 -50.98 32.93 29.83
C PRO A 85 -49.96 32.77 28.69
N GLY A 86 -50.03 33.65 27.68
CA GLY A 86 -49.29 33.54 26.41
C GLY A 86 -47.74 33.53 26.47
N TRP A 87 -47.16 33.39 27.66
CA TRP A 87 -45.70 33.26 27.83
C TRP A 87 -45.24 31.85 28.27
N THR A 88 -46.18 30.97 28.68
CA THR A 88 -45.86 29.67 29.28
C THR A 88 -46.14 28.48 28.38
N ALA A 89 -46.97 28.64 27.37
CA ALA A 89 -47.34 27.55 26.50
C ALA A 89 -47.59 28.06 25.08
N ARG A 90 -47.01 27.37 24.12
CA ARG A 90 -47.28 27.60 22.69
C ARG A 90 -48.11 26.44 22.20
N VAL A 91 -49.37 26.70 21.93
CA VAL A 91 -50.33 25.69 21.53
C VAL A 91 -50.34 25.58 20.01
N PHE A 92 -50.17 24.36 19.51
CA PHE A 92 -50.22 24.04 18.10
C PHE A 92 -51.46 23.22 17.80
N ASP A 93 -52.30 23.72 16.90
CA ASP A 93 -53.47 22.99 16.43
C ASP A 93 -53.09 22.09 15.24
N ALA A 94 -53.25 20.79 15.42
CA ALA A 94 -53.00 19.77 14.42
C ALA A 94 -54.30 19.08 13.97
N GLY A 95 -55.37 19.80 13.89
CA GLY A 95 -56.70 19.30 13.55
C GLY A 95 -57.45 18.77 14.78
N GLU A 96 -57.45 17.46 15.01
CA GLU A 96 -58.17 16.89 16.17
C GLU A 96 -57.37 16.96 17.47
N ASP A 97 -56.01 17.15 17.39
CA ASP A 97 -55.12 17.13 18.54
C ASP A 97 -54.44 18.49 18.75
N VAL A 98 -54.31 18.90 20.00
CA VAL A 98 -53.64 20.13 20.43
C VAL A 98 -52.38 19.74 21.22
N TYR A 99 -51.25 20.36 20.90
CA TYR A 99 -49.97 20.12 21.54
C TYR A 99 -49.38 21.39 22.14
N GLU A 100 -48.88 21.29 23.34
CA GLU A 100 -48.14 22.34 24.05
C GLU A 100 -46.64 22.13 23.92
N PHE A 101 -45.93 23.18 23.47
CA PHE A 101 -44.48 23.18 23.42
C PHE A 101 -43.92 23.66 24.77
N HIS A 102 -43.44 22.75 25.56
CA HIS A 102 -42.63 23.08 26.73
C HIS A 102 -41.23 23.44 26.25
N GLY A 103 -40.98 24.75 26.08
CA GLY A 103 -39.72 25.29 25.58
C GLY A 103 -38.54 24.88 26.40
N ALA A 104 -38.09 23.67 26.19
CA ALA A 104 -36.74 23.28 26.61
C ALA A 104 -35.75 24.17 25.86
N LYS A 105 -34.85 24.81 26.59
CA LYS A 105 -33.69 25.43 25.97
C LYS A 105 -33.04 24.37 25.08
N MET A 106 -32.86 24.70 23.80
CA MET A 106 -32.09 23.85 22.92
C MET A 106 -30.78 23.55 23.61
N SER A 107 -30.42 22.26 23.74
CA SER A 107 -29.15 21.89 24.36
C SER A 107 -28.00 22.46 23.51
N ASP A 108 -26.94 22.91 24.14
CA ASP A 108 -25.78 23.41 23.44
C ASP A 108 -25.27 22.36 22.43
N LYS A 109 -25.34 21.08 22.80
CA LYS A 109 -25.02 19.96 21.90
C LYS A 109 -25.86 19.95 20.61
N LEU A 110 -27.20 20.14 20.72
CA LEU A 110 -28.04 20.15 19.51
C LEU A 110 -27.76 21.38 18.64
N ARG A 111 -27.40 22.51 19.26
CA ARG A 111 -26.99 23.72 18.55
C ARG A 111 -25.68 23.50 17.77
N ASP A 112 -24.70 22.84 18.38
CA ASP A 112 -23.44 22.46 17.75
C ASP A 112 -23.66 21.47 16.60
N ASP A 113 -24.49 20.46 16.81
CA ASP A 113 -24.86 19.46 15.80
C ASP A 113 -25.55 20.12 14.59
N ILE A 114 -26.45 21.08 14.80
CA ILE A 114 -27.11 21.85 13.73
C ILE A 114 -26.10 22.70 12.97
N THR A 115 -25.15 23.34 13.68
CA THR A 115 -24.10 24.13 13.05
C THR A 115 -23.23 23.25 12.17
N MET A 116 -22.84 22.09 12.66
CA MET A 116 -22.02 21.11 11.92
C MET A 116 -22.73 20.63 10.65
N VAL A 117 -24.02 20.27 10.73
CA VAL A 117 -24.83 19.86 9.57
C VAL A 117 -24.97 21.00 8.57
N ARG A 118 -25.18 22.24 9.05
CA ARG A 118 -25.29 23.43 8.20
C ARG A 118 -24.01 23.65 7.39
N ASP A 119 -22.85 23.61 8.05
CA ASP A 119 -21.57 23.87 7.41
C ASP A 119 -21.24 22.80 6.37
N PHE A 120 -21.51 21.54 6.67
CA PHE A 120 -21.39 20.43 5.74
C PHE A 120 -22.29 20.57 4.51
N LEU A 121 -23.57 20.84 4.71
CA LEU A 121 -24.55 20.94 3.63
C LEU A 121 -24.43 22.23 2.82
N TYR A 122 -23.69 23.23 3.31
CA TYR A 122 -23.42 24.46 2.55
C TYR A 122 -22.70 24.17 1.23
N ASP A 123 -21.72 23.29 1.27
CA ASP A 123 -20.99 22.85 0.07
C ASP A 123 -21.90 22.08 -0.90
N ALA A 124 -22.72 21.17 -0.39
CA ALA A 124 -23.64 20.39 -1.22
C ALA A 124 -24.69 21.28 -1.90
N ALA A 125 -25.25 22.25 -1.16
CA ALA A 125 -26.18 23.22 -1.69
C ALA A 125 -25.50 24.17 -2.70
N GLY A 126 -24.27 24.59 -2.43
CA GLY A 126 -23.46 25.40 -3.33
C GLY A 126 -23.20 24.71 -4.67
N GLN A 127 -22.73 23.47 -4.63
CA GLN A 127 -22.50 22.65 -5.84
C GLN A 127 -23.77 22.43 -6.66
N TYR A 128 -24.92 22.30 -5.99
CA TYR A 128 -26.21 22.21 -6.68
C TYR A 128 -26.54 23.50 -7.43
N VAL A 129 -26.38 24.66 -6.80
CA VAL A 129 -26.61 25.97 -7.45
C VAL A 129 -25.66 26.17 -8.63
N ASP A 130 -24.38 25.84 -8.47
CA ASP A 130 -23.37 25.95 -9.52
C ASP A 130 -23.71 25.07 -10.74
N LYS A 131 -24.23 23.86 -10.51
CA LYS A 131 -24.71 22.96 -11.59
C LYS A 131 -25.89 23.58 -12.35
N ILE A 132 -26.81 24.25 -11.66
CA ILE A 132 -27.94 24.93 -12.30
C ILE A 132 -27.47 26.13 -13.14
N ILE A 133 -26.53 26.93 -12.63
CA ILE A 133 -25.91 28.03 -13.32
C ILE A 133 -25.26 27.54 -14.63
N ASN A 134 -24.40 26.53 -14.56
CA ASN A 134 -23.71 25.98 -15.72
C ASN A 134 -24.68 25.42 -16.77
N ARG A 135 -25.69 24.66 -16.32
CA ARG A 135 -26.70 24.09 -17.21
C ARG A 135 -27.55 25.18 -17.89
N ALA A 136 -27.88 26.26 -17.17
CA ALA A 136 -28.64 27.37 -17.72
C ALA A 136 -27.83 28.10 -18.81
N ARG A 137 -26.53 28.30 -18.60
CA ARG A 137 -25.60 28.86 -19.60
C ARG A 137 -25.50 28.01 -20.86
N GLU A 138 -25.36 26.68 -20.70
CA GLU A 138 -25.26 25.75 -21.84
C GLU A 138 -26.53 25.64 -22.66
N THR A 139 -27.69 25.81 -22.04
CA THR A 139 -29.00 25.57 -22.68
C THR A 139 -29.76 26.85 -23.04
N ASP A 140 -29.23 28.01 -22.67
CA ASP A 140 -29.89 29.34 -22.82
C ASP A 140 -31.30 29.37 -22.19
N LYS A 141 -31.47 28.63 -21.08
CA LYS A 141 -32.73 28.54 -20.31
C LYS A 141 -32.62 29.32 -19.01
N LYS A 142 -33.76 29.82 -18.53
CA LYS A 142 -33.84 30.45 -17.21
C LYS A 142 -33.46 29.46 -16.12
N PRO A 143 -32.61 29.86 -15.16
CA PRO A 143 -32.24 28.99 -14.03
C PRO A 143 -33.43 28.81 -13.08
N THR A 144 -33.70 27.56 -12.72
CA THR A 144 -34.77 27.18 -11.79
C THR A 144 -34.15 26.46 -10.60
N ILE A 145 -34.32 27.05 -9.40
CA ILE A 145 -33.80 26.50 -8.15
C ILE A 145 -34.89 25.74 -7.41
N ASN A 146 -34.59 24.49 -7.05
CA ASN A 146 -35.41 23.71 -6.14
C ASN A 146 -34.91 23.88 -4.70
N TYR A 147 -35.60 24.67 -3.90
CA TYR A 147 -35.26 24.90 -2.48
C TYR A 147 -35.45 23.65 -1.62
N ALA A 148 -36.15 22.63 -2.11
CA ALA A 148 -36.30 21.34 -1.44
C ALA A 148 -35.25 20.31 -1.89
N PHE A 149 -34.24 20.71 -2.66
CA PHE A 149 -33.22 19.79 -3.22
C PHE A 149 -32.66 18.84 -2.16
N LEU A 150 -32.21 19.35 -1.02
CA LEU A 150 -31.61 18.52 0.05
C LEU A 150 -32.63 17.54 0.70
N LYS A 151 -33.95 17.81 0.58
CA LYS A 151 -34.99 16.90 1.03
C LYS A 151 -35.14 15.65 0.18
N THR A 152 -34.84 15.76 -1.09
CA THR A 152 -35.05 14.72 -2.10
C THR A 152 -33.84 13.79 -2.27
N THR A 153 -32.72 14.09 -1.60
CA THR A 153 -31.54 13.25 -1.58
C THR A 153 -31.66 12.20 -0.48
N ASN A 154 -31.61 10.91 -0.85
CA ASN A 154 -31.70 9.79 0.09
C ASN A 154 -30.57 9.77 1.13
N GLU A 155 -29.48 10.48 0.87
CA GLU A 155 -28.32 10.58 1.77
C GLU A 155 -28.58 11.45 3.00
N TYR A 156 -29.52 12.41 2.90
CA TYR A 156 -29.81 13.41 3.96
C TYR A 156 -31.30 13.47 4.28
N ASP A 157 -32.00 12.35 4.14
CA ASP A 157 -33.45 12.27 4.34
C ASP A 157 -33.89 12.42 5.80
N THR A 158 -32.94 12.29 6.75
CA THR A 158 -33.13 12.55 8.19
C THR A 158 -32.01 13.43 8.74
N PHE A 159 -32.28 14.11 9.90
CA PHE A 159 -31.27 14.91 10.59
C PHE A 159 -30.10 14.05 11.07
N ASP A 160 -30.38 12.85 11.58
CA ASP A 160 -29.34 11.93 12.07
C ASP A 160 -28.38 11.51 10.97
N LYS A 161 -28.87 11.18 9.77
CA LYS A 161 -28.02 10.84 8.62
C LYS A 161 -27.18 12.03 8.17
N ALA A 162 -27.76 13.22 8.12
CA ALA A 162 -27.03 14.43 7.79
C ALA A 162 -25.95 14.75 8.84
N LEU A 163 -26.24 14.51 10.12
CA LEU A 163 -25.30 14.70 11.22
C LEU A 163 -24.14 13.69 11.17
N GLU A 164 -24.41 12.43 10.87
CA GLU A 164 -23.40 11.41 10.69
C GLU A 164 -22.45 11.75 9.52
N ALA A 165 -23.01 12.15 8.38
CA ALA A 165 -22.25 12.60 7.22
C ALA A 165 -21.41 13.85 7.53
N ALA A 166 -21.98 14.82 8.26
CA ALA A 166 -21.29 16.03 8.69
C ALA A 166 -20.10 15.73 9.62
N LYS A 167 -20.26 14.84 10.59
CA LYS A 167 -19.17 14.40 11.48
C LYS A 167 -18.01 13.81 10.69
N LYS A 168 -18.30 12.88 9.79
CA LYS A 168 -17.27 12.26 8.94
C LYS A 168 -16.57 13.28 8.05
N TRP A 169 -17.29 14.25 7.50
CA TRP A 169 -16.70 15.32 6.68
C TRP A 169 -15.77 16.21 7.50
N HIS A 170 -16.17 16.62 8.73
CA HIS A 170 -15.33 17.41 9.62
C HIS A 170 -14.06 16.64 10.07
N GLU A 171 -14.18 15.34 10.34
CA GLU A 171 -13.03 14.48 10.66
C GLU A 171 -12.03 14.43 9.48
N ASN A 172 -12.52 14.20 8.27
CA ASN A 172 -11.68 14.20 7.05
C ASN A 172 -11.00 15.57 6.82
N MET A 173 -11.74 16.66 6.99
CA MET A 173 -11.20 18.02 6.88
C MET A 173 -10.08 18.28 7.91
N ALA A 174 -10.28 17.86 9.16
CA ALA A 174 -9.29 17.99 10.22
C ALA A 174 -8.02 17.18 9.90
N GLU A 175 -8.17 15.95 9.38
CA GLU A 175 -7.04 15.14 8.93
C GLU A 175 -6.28 15.78 7.76
N GLU A 176 -6.99 16.31 6.76
CA GLU A 176 -6.36 16.99 5.62
C GLU A 176 -5.62 18.26 6.06
N MET A 177 -6.20 19.06 6.97
CA MET A 177 -5.54 20.24 7.53
C MET A 177 -4.28 19.85 8.32
N ALA A 178 -4.35 18.78 9.12
CA ALA A 178 -3.20 18.26 9.85
C ALA A 178 -2.09 17.79 8.89
N LYS A 179 -2.44 17.07 7.82
CA LYS A 179 -1.50 16.66 6.76
C LYS A 179 -0.87 17.88 6.06
N ARG A 180 -1.65 18.90 5.71
CA ARG A 180 -1.15 20.14 5.08
C ARG A 180 -0.18 20.90 5.99
N ASN A 181 -0.48 21.03 7.27
CA ASN A 181 0.38 21.68 8.25
C ASN A 181 1.68 20.90 8.46
N LYS A 182 1.60 19.58 8.59
CA LYS A 182 2.77 18.70 8.68
C LYS A 182 3.64 18.80 7.43
N ASN A 183 3.05 18.86 6.24
CA ASN A 183 3.78 19.01 4.99
C ASN A 183 4.49 20.38 4.89
N LYS A 184 3.86 21.48 5.35
CA LYS A 184 4.51 22.80 5.37
C LYS A 184 5.71 22.85 6.33
N GLU A 185 5.57 22.25 7.51
CA GLU A 185 6.66 22.15 8.49
C GLU A 185 7.80 21.28 7.96
N PHE A 186 7.47 20.15 7.34
CA PHE A 186 8.44 19.26 6.70
C PHE A 186 9.20 19.99 5.60
N LEU A 187 8.50 20.68 4.67
CA LEU A 187 9.13 21.47 3.61
C LEU A 187 10.06 22.53 4.18
N ALA A 188 9.63 23.27 5.20
CA ALA A 188 10.47 24.28 5.82
C ALA A 188 11.76 23.69 6.41
N LYS A 189 11.67 22.55 7.10
CA LYS A 189 12.84 21.83 7.64
C LYS A 189 13.74 21.30 6.53
N SER A 190 13.16 20.78 5.45
CA SER A 190 13.92 20.21 4.33
C SER A 190 14.77 21.23 3.59
N LEU A 191 14.46 22.52 3.68
CA LEU A 191 15.18 23.59 3.00
C LEU A 191 16.30 24.21 3.84
N VAL A 192 16.37 23.91 5.15
CA VAL A 192 17.42 24.45 6.03
C VAL A 192 18.78 23.92 5.61
N GLY A 193 19.74 24.81 5.39
CA GLY A 193 21.11 24.47 5.00
C GLY A 193 21.23 23.87 3.59
N THR A 194 20.26 24.18 2.72
CA THR A 194 20.30 23.79 1.31
C THR A 194 20.35 24.99 0.39
N LYS A 195 20.87 24.79 -0.82
CA LYS A 195 20.89 25.79 -1.89
C LYS A 195 20.17 25.20 -3.11
N HIS A 196 19.10 25.84 -3.56
CA HIS A 196 18.42 25.44 -4.80
C HIS A 196 19.36 25.62 -5.99
N VAL A 197 19.54 24.58 -6.78
CA VAL A 197 20.42 24.57 -7.97
C VAL A 197 19.59 24.74 -9.23
N MET A 198 18.56 23.88 -9.41
CA MET A 198 17.67 23.97 -10.56
C MET A 198 16.37 23.21 -10.33
N THR A 199 15.42 23.49 -11.23
CA THR A 199 14.20 22.71 -11.42
C THR A 199 14.36 21.90 -12.70
N LEU A 200 14.06 20.60 -12.63
CA LEU A 200 14.14 19.67 -13.75
C LEU A 200 12.85 19.67 -14.59
N SER A 201 12.91 19.10 -15.77
CA SER A 201 11.79 19.08 -16.74
C SER A 201 10.52 18.43 -16.19
N ASN A 202 10.67 17.43 -15.32
CA ASN A 202 9.58 16.72 -14.65
C ASN A 202 9.06 17.40 -13.37
N GLY A 203 9.54 18.63 -13.06
CA GLY A 203 9.16 19.41 -11.87
C GLY A 203 9.90 19.02 -10.59
N MET A 204 10.82 18.07 -10.62
CA MET A 204 11.70 17.77 -9.48
C MET A 204 12.69 18.92 -9.24
N LEU A 205 13.07 19.09 -7.98
CA LEU A 205 13.95 20.16 -7.52
C LEU A 205 15.29 19.58 -7.09
N VAL A 206 16.38 20.21 -7.53
CA VAL A 206 17.73 19.82 -7.12
C VAL A 206 18.28 20.83 -6.14
N TYR A 207 18.69 20.35 -4.98
CA TYR A 207 19.32 21.13 -3.92
C TYR A 207 20.73 20.65 -3.63
N GLU A 208 21.67 21.58 -3.49
CA GLU A 208 22.98 21.33 -2.91
C GLU A 208 22.86 21.37 -1.38
N LEU A 209 23.36 20.37 -0.68
CA LEU A 209 23.38 20.28 0.78
C LEU A 209 24.67 20.93 1.28
N THR A 210 24.55 22.04 2.02
CA THR A 210 25.69 22.92 2.35
C THR A 210 26.06 22.94 3.83
N THR A 211 25.28 22.26 4.67
CA THR A 211 25.47 22.22 6.12
C THR A 211 25.34 20.83 6.69
N PRO A 212 25.98 20.52 7.85
CA PRO A 212 25.81 19.23 8.54
C PRO A 212 24.33 18.90 8.82
N GLY A 213 23.54 19.88 9.24
CA GLY A 213 22.11 19.66 9.51
C GLY A 213 21.30 19.28 8.26
N ALA A 214 21.69 19.77 7.07
CA ALA A 214 21.07 19.34 5.80
C ALA A 214 21.48 17.91 5.42
N LEU A 215 22.72 17.53 5.69
CA LEU A 215 23.22 16.16 5.48
C LEU A 215 22.53 15.18 6.43
N ASP A 216 22.35 15.53 7.71
CA ASP A 216 21.62 14.74 8.69
C ASP A 216 20.15 14.55 8.28
N PHE A 217 19.49 15.65 7.86
CA PHE A 217 18.11 15.57 7.35
C PHE A 217 17.99 14.62 6.18
N GLU A 218 18.92 14.67 5.22
CA GLU A 218 18.95 13.78 4.06
C GLU A 218 19.12 12.32 4.49
N SER A 219 20.10 12.06 5.38
CA SER A 219 20.40 10.74 5.95
C SER A 219 19.18 10.13 6.63
N ASP A 220 18.49 10.89 7.49
CA ASP A 220 17.33 10.42 8.25
C ASP A 220 16.13 10.08 7.34
N ASN A 221 15.95 10.81 6.23
CA ASN A 221 14.83 10.59 5.31
C ASN A 221 15.12 9.56 4.22
N MET A 222 16.39 9.41 3.84
CA MET A 222 16.82 8.49 2.79
C MET A 222 17.33 7.16 3.34
N GLY A 223 17.72 7.08 4.61
CA GLY A 223 18.27 5.87 5.23
C GLY A 223 19.65 5.51 4.69
N HIS A 224 20.51 6.51 4.48
CA HIS A 224 21.90 6.32 4.04
C HIS A 224 22.88 7.19 4.83
N CYS A 225 24.18 7.03 4.60
CA CYS A 225 25.25 7.51 5.49
C CYS A 225 25.80 8.91 5.18
N VAL A 226 25.11 9.76 4.43
CA VAL A 226 25.64 11.11 4.11
C VAL A 226 25.68 12.05 5.32
N GLY A 227 24.84 11.82 6.34
CA GLY A 227 24.86 12.54 7.62
C GLY A 227 25.82 11.91 8.64
N ARG A 228 25.66 12.34 9.89
CA ARG A 228 26.43 11.85 11.06
C ARG A 228 27.94 12.10 10.97
N GLY A 229 28.32 13.21 10.35
CA GLY A 229 29.69 13.70 10.33
C GLY A 229 30.60 13.16 9.22
N ALA A 230 30.18 12.11 8.49
CA ALA A 230 31.03 11.45 7.50
C ALA A 230 31.46 12.37 6.33
N TYR A 231 30.62 13.32 5.98
CA TYR A 231 30.81 14.22 4.83
C TYR A 231 31.01 15.69 5.21
N ASP A 232 30.86 16.04 6.49
CA ASP A 232 30.82 17.43 6.98
C ASP A 232 32.05 18.24 6.57
N ASN A 233 33.24 17.72 6.78
CA ASN A 233 34.49 18.40 6.46
C ASN A 233 34.64 18.61 4.94
N GLY A 234 34.39 17.58 4.14
CA GLY A 234 34.51 17.67 2.69
C GLY A 234 33.53 18.64 2.06
N VAL A 235 32.29 18.71 2.60
CA VAL A 235 31.28 19.68 2.17
C VAL A 235 31.67 21.09 2.59
N ALA A 236 32.14 21.28 3.82
CA ALA A 236 32.60 22.58 4.33
C ALA A 236 33.80 23.14 3.56
N GLU A 237 34.73 22.28 3.17
CA GLU A 237 35.92 22.62 2.36
C GLU A 237 35.61 22.76 0.87
N GLY A 238 34.43 22.33 0.41
CA GLY A 238 34.03 22.35 -0.99
C GLY A 238 34.66 21.26 -1.87
N SER A 239 35.39 20.30 -1.26
CA SER A 239 35.99 19.17 -1.96
C SER A 239 34.97 18.08 -2.32
N ILE A 240 33.83 18.06 -1.62
CA ILE A 240 32.69 17.18 -1.87
C ILE A 240 31.44 18.05 -2.04
N LYS A 241 30.63 17.73 -3.04
CA LYS A 241 29.29 18.29 -3.20
C LYS A 241 28.26 17.19 -3.13
N ILE A 242 27.27 17.39 -2.28
CA ILE A 242 26.13 16.49 -2.15
C ILE A 242 24.89 17.20 -2.71
N TYR A 243 24.24 16.55 -3.67
CA TYR A 243 22.99 17.04 -4.26
C TYR A 243 21.84 16.10 -3.91
N SER A 244 20.71 16.70 -3.56
CA SER A 244 19.46 15.99 -3.26
C SER A 244 18.43 16.32 -4.33
N ILE A 245 17.84 15.30 -4.93
CA ILE A 245 16.71 15.42 -5.85
C ILE A 245 15.43 15.21 -5.07
N ARG A 246 14.57 16.23 -5.02
CA ARG A 246 13.38 16.30 -4.17
C ARG A 246 12.12 16.59 -4.98
N ASP A 247 10.98 16.16 -4.45
CA ASP A 247 9.68 16.55 -4.97
C ASP A 247 9.29 17.98 -4.50
N ALA A 248 8.14 18.46 -4.96
CA ALA A 248 7.62 19.79 -4.59
C ALA A 248 7.27 19.92 -3.08
N ARG A 249 7.17 18.80 -2.35
CA ARG A 249 6.95 18.78 -0.90
C ARG A 249 8.25 18.82 -0.11
N GLY A 250 9.41 18.78 -0.79
CA GLY A 250 10.72 18.75 -0.20
C GLY A 250 11.20 17.36 0.24
N GLU A 251 10.47 16.29 -0.15
CA GLU A 251 10.85 14.92 0.16
C GLU A 251 12.00 14.48 -0.75
N PRO A 252 13.14 13.99 -0.20
CA PRO A 252 14.26 13.50 -0.98
C PRO A 252 13.98 12.12 -1.56
N HIS A 253 14.45 11.90 -2.79
CA HIS A 253 14.25 10.65 -3.53
C HIS A 253 15.53 10.09 -4.13
N ALA A 254 16.53 10.92 -4.35
CA ALA A 254 17.85 10.50 -4.81
C ALA A 254 18.90 11.50 -4.33
N THR A 255 20.06 10.97 -3.95
CA THR A 255 21.21 11.74 -3.44
C THR A 255 22.44 11.42 -4.27
N LEU A 256 23.10 12.46 -4.79
CA LEU A 256 24.32 12.36 -5.59
C LEU A 256 25.50 12.89 -4.79
N GLU A 257 26.60 12.17 -4.85
CA GLU A 257 27.91 12.64 -4.43
C GLU A 257 28.75 13.03 -5.66
N VAL A 258 29.31 14.22 -5.64
CA VAL A 258 30.15 14.76 -6.72
C VAL A 258 31.48 15.25 -6.15
N ARG A 259 32.60 14.82 -6.78
CA ARG A 259 33.95 15.30 -6.49
C ARG A 259 34.65 15.61 -7.81
N ASP A 260 35.33 16.72 -7.92
CA ASP A 260 36.12 17.11 -9.10
C ASP A 260 35.34 16.94 -10.43
N ASN A 261 34.09 17.39 -10.44
CA ASN A 261 33.17 17.27 -11.59
C ASN A 261 32.82 15.83 -12.01
N LYS A 262 33.09 14.84 -11.14
CA LYS A 262 32.75 13.43 -11.34
C LYS A 262 31.69 13.01 -10.36
N VAL A 263 30.69 12.31 -10.85
CA VAL A 263 29.71 11.64 -9.99
C VAL A 263 30.37 10.39 -9.41
N ILE A 264 30.47 10.35 -8.10
CA ILE A 264 31.04 9.21 -7.35
C ILE A 264 29.96 8.16 -7.09
N GLN A 265 28.78 8.61 -6.66
CA GLN A 265 27.64 7.72 -6.44
C GLN A 265 26.30 8.45 -6.57
N LEU A 266 25.29 7.69 -6.92
CA LEU A 266 23.88 8.07 -6.87
C LEU A 266 23.14 7.02 -6.03
N LYS A 267 22.44 7.45 -4.99
CA LYS A 267 21.71 6.53 -4.11
C LYS A 267 20.26 6.95 -3.97
N GLY A 268 19.36 6.00 -4.09
CA GLY A 268 17.99 6.09 -3.67
C GLY A 268 17.82 5.72 -2.20
N LYS A 269 16.60 5.55 -1.75
CA LYS A 269 16.26 5.21 -0.37
C LYS A 269 16.92 3.90 0.07
N ALA A 270 17.51 3.89 1.28
CA ALA A 270 18.25 2.76 1.86
C ALA A 270 19.39 2.26 0.98
N ASN A 271 20.11 3.17 0.32
CA ASN A 271 21.23 2.92 -0.60
C ASN A 271 20.88 2.09 -1.86
N LYS A 272 19.60 1.86 -2.12
CA LYS A 272 19.15 1.13 -3.30
C LYS A 272 19.17 2.02 -4.55
N MET A 273 19.01 1.40 -5.71
CA MET A 273 18.82 2.11 -6.97
C MET A 273 17.61 3.05 -6.86
N PRO A 274 17.71 4.33 -7.30
CA PRO A 274 16.54 5.20 -7.39
C PRO A 274 15.50 4.63 -8.34
N LYS A 275 14.21 4.87 -8.06
CA LYS A 275 13.15 4.54 -9.03
C LYS A 275 13.40 5.24 -10.36
N LYS A 276 12.97 4.62 -11.47
CA LYS A 276 13.17 5.11 -12.85
C LYS A 276 13.04 6.62 -13.01
N GLN A 277 11.95 7.21 -12.52
CA GLN A 277 11.70 8.65 -12.63
C GLN A 277 12.76 9.53 -11.95
N TYR A 278 13.36 9.06 -10.85
CA TYR A 278 14.40 9.78 -10.11
C TYR A 278 15.79 9.53 -10.70
N ALA A 279 16.03 8.34 -11.24
CA ALA A 279 17.25 8.06 -12.00
C ALA A 279 17.31 8.91 -13.28
N LEU A 280 16.19 9.03 -14.02
CA LEU A 280 16.09 9.92 -15.18
C LEU A 280 16.25 11.39 -14.80
N ALA A 281 15.70 11.82 -13.68
CA ALA A 281 15.92 13.16 -13.14
C ALA A 281 17.41 13.41 -12.81
N ALA A 282 18.10 12.42 -12.24
CA ALA A 282 19.53 12.49 -11.98
C ALA A 282 20.35 12.59 -13.28
N ARG A 283 19.98 11.84 -14.33
CA ARG A 283 20.62 11.95 -15.66
C ARG A 283 20.48 13.36 -16.24
N GLU A 284 19.26 13.94 -16.22
CA GLU A 284 19.02 15.31 -16.68
C GLU A 284 19.88 16.33 -15.92
N PHE A 285 19.99 16.17 -14.59
CA PHE A 285 20.84 17.03 -13.77
C PHE A 285 22.32 16.92 -14.15
N VAL A 286 22.83 15.69 -14.28
CA VAL A 286 24.22 15.40 -14.65
C VAL A 286 24.56 16.00 -16.01
N GLU A 287 23.67 15.84 -16.99
CA GLU A 287 23.83 16.41 -18.34
C GLU A 287 23.89 17.94 -18.30
N LYS A 288 22.91 18.59 -17.64
CA LYS A 288 22.83 20.07 -17.55
C LYS A 288 23.99 20.70 -16.77
N GLN A 289 24.58 19.97 -15.84
CA GLN A 289 25.76 20.39 -15.08
C GLN A 289 27.09 19.94 -15.70
N HIS A 290 27.04 19.26 -16.82
CA HIS A 290 28.24 18.71 -17.50
C HIS A 290 29.10 17.86 -16.56
N LEU A 291 28.47 17.04 -15.70
CA LEU A 291 29.14 16.13 -14.79
C LEU A 291 29.46 14.82 -15.50
N ASN A 292 30.53 14.15 -15.09
CA ASN A 292 30.92 12.86 -15.64
C ASN A 292 30.48 11.72 -14.73
N ILE A 293 29.71 10.75 -15.25
CA ILE A 293 29.37 9.51 -14.55
C ILE A 293 30.54 8.55 -14.74
N THR A 294 31.37 8.38 -13.71
CA THR A 294 32.54 7.50 -13.74
C THR A 294 32.33 6.19 -13.01
N HIS A 295 31.45 6.19 -12.03
CA HIS A 295 31.11 5.05 -11.19
C HIS A 295 29.60 4.94 -11.05
N ASP A 296 29.12 3.84 -10.52
CA ASP A 296 27.72 3.66 -10.12
C ASP A 296 26.68 3.80 -11.26
N LYS A 297 27.09 3.51 -12.50
CA LYS A 297 26.25 3.63 -13.71
C LYS A 297 24.90 2.95 -13.55
N ILE A 298 24.85 1.82 -12.83
CA ILE A 298 23.64 1.03 -12.60
C ILE A 298 22.54 1.85 -11.87
N HIS A 299 22.91 2.70 -10.91
CA HIS A 299 21.94 3.54 -10.20
C HIS A 299 21.38 4.67 -11.07
N PHE A 300 22.06 4.99 -12.17
CA PHE A 300 21.52 5.84 -13.22
C PHE A 300 20.65 5.06 -14.22
N GLY A 301 20.53 3.75 -14.06
CA GLY A 301 19.82 2.88 -14.97
C GLY A 301 20.61 2.49 -16.20
N PHE A 302 21.96 2.51 -16.14
CA PHE A 302 22.80 1.92 -17.17
C PHE A 302 23.38 0.60 -16.67
N ILE A 303 23.23 -0.44 -17.47
CA ILE A 303 23.77 -1.76 -17.20
C ILE A 303 24.82 -2.11 -18.25
N CYS A 304 25.97 -2.62 -17.80
CA CYS A 304 27.00 -3.13 -18.71
C CYS A 304 26.74 -4.61 -18.97
N ILE A 305 26.56 -4.97 -20.23
CA ILE A 305 26.33 -6.34 -20.68
C ILE A 305 27.34 -6.63 -21.78
N ASP A 306 28.14 -7.67 -21.61
CA ASP A 306 29.21 -8.07 -22.55
C ASP A 306 30.15 -6.91 -22.96
N GLY A 307 30.37 -5.96 -22.03
CA GLY A 307 31.22 -4.79 -22.26
C GLY A 307 30.53 -3.57 -22.87
N GLU A 308 29.28 -3.67 -23.24
CA GLU A 308 28.44 -2.58 -23.79
C GLU A 308 27.49 -2.03 -22.73
N ASP A 309 27.31 -0.70 -22.70
CA ASP A 309 26.35 -0.03 -21.80
C ASP A 309 24.95 -0.01 -22.42
N TYR A 310 23.96 -0.58 -21.73
CA TYR A 310 22.55 -0.56 -22.10
C TYR A 310 21.73 0.33 -21.16
N ASP A 311 20.71 0.99 -21.70
CA ASP A 311 19.73 1.69 -20.88
C ASP A 311 18.72 0.70 -20.30
N LEU A 312 18.75 0.46 -18.99
CA LEU A 312 17.82 -0.45 -18.28
C LEU A 312 16.35 -0.04 -18.47
N PHE A 313 16.10 1.22 -18.81
CA PHE A 313 14.74 1.75 -19.00
C PHE A 313 14.26 1.70 -20.46
N ASP A 314 15.17 1.35 -21.39
CA ASP A 314 14.90 1.23 -22.83
C ASP A 314 15.75 0.08 -23.42
N LEU A 315 15.54 -1.11 -22.88
CA LEU A 315 16.25 -2.31 -23.31
C LEU A 315 15.76 -2.80 -24.68
N PRO A 316 16.64 -3.40 -25.52
CA PRO A 316 16.22 -4.01 -26.75
C PRO A 316 15.28 -5.19 -26.48
N LYS A 317 14.28 -5.39 -27.34
CA LYS A 317 13.29 -6.46 -27.19
C LYS A 317 13.95 -7.85 -27.15
N LYS A 318 15.03 -8.04 -27.90
CA LYS A 318 15.78 -9.29 -27.97
C LYS A 318 17.27 -9.00 -27.80
N LEU A 319 17.92 -9.81 -26.99
CA LEU A 319 19.36 -9.80 -26.82
C LEU A 319 19.84 -11.22 -26.49
N VAL A 320 21.02 -11.57 -26.99
CA VAL A 320 21.77 -12.74 -26.52
C VAL A 320 22.92 -12.20 -25.69
N VAL A 321 22.98 -12.58 -24.43
CA VAL A 321 24.04 -12.23 -23.50
C VAL A 321 25.01 -13.40 -23.44
N ASP A 322 26.27 -13.15 -23.77
CA ASP A 322 27.32 -14.20 -23.81
C ASP A 322 27.82 -14.59 -22.42
N GLY A 323 27.71 -13.70 -21.42
CA GLY A 323 28.04 -13.92 -20.02
C GLY A 323 26.84 -13.86 -19.10
N ASP A 324 27.09 -13.38 -17.88
CA ASP A 324 26.08 -13.24 -16.82
C ASP A 324 25.27 -11.96 -16.98
N LEU A 325 24.01 -12.02 -16.54
CA LEU A 325 23.18 -10.84 -16.33
C LEU A 325 22.85 -10.69 -14.85
N ASN A 326 23.43 -9.67 -14.21
CA ASN A 326 23.22 -9.43 -12.78
C ASN A 326 22.35 -8.19 -12.51
N LEU A 327 21.12 -8.43 -12.00
CA LEU A 327 20.15 -7.46 -11.53
C LEU A 327 19.91 -7.55 -10.01
N SER A 328 20.78 -8.21 -9.26
CA SER A 328 20.61 -8.40 -7.81
C SER A 328 20.80 -7.10 -7.03
N ASN A 329 20.08 -6.98 -5.90
CA ASN A 329 20.21 -5.87 -4.92
C ASN A 329 19.99 -4.47 -5.50
N LEU A 330 19.18 -4.33 -6.56
CA LEU A 330 18.83 -3.05 -7.16
C LEU A 330 17.56 -2.44 -6.57
N GLY A 331 16.83 -3.17 -5.70
CA GLY A 331 15.58 -2.74 -5.12
C GLY A 331 14.41 -2.78 -6.11
N LEU A 332 14.51 -3.60 -7.16
CA LEU A 332 13.50 -3.76 -8.18
C LEU A 332 12.21 -4.35 -7.58
N SER A 333 11.07 -3.74 -7.88
CA SER A 333 9.75 -4.30 -7.57
C SER A 333 9.19 -5.17 -8.71
N GLU A 334 9.75 -5.03 -9.92
CA GLU A 334 9.42 -5.78 -11.13
C GLU A 334 10.68 -5.91 -12.00
N LEU A 335 10.77 -7.00 -12.74
CA LEU A 335 11.85 -7.18 -13.72
C LEU A 335 11.55 -6.33 -14.98
N PRO A 336 12.58 -5.81 -15.68
CA PRO A 336 12.41 -5.36 -17.04
C PRO A 336 11.95 -6.54 -17.94
N ASP A 337 11.37 -6.24 -19.09
CA ASP A 337 10.94 -7.29 -20.03
C ASP A 337 12.15 -7.90 -20.74
N LEU A 338 12.63 -9.02 -20.22
CA LEU A 338 13.70 -9.85 -20.77
C LEU A 338 13.15 -11.16 -21.38
N SER A 339 11.83 -11.27 -21.56
CA SER A 339 11.18 -12.52 -21.95
C SER A 339 11.63 -13.09 -23.29
N GLU A 340 12.18 -12.26 -24.19
CA GLU A 340 12.75 -12.68 -25.47
C GLU A 340 14.29 -12.74 -25.46
N TRP A 341 14.91 -12.59 -24.25
CA TRP A 341 16.38 -12.65 -24.12
C TRP A 341 16.86 -14.09 -23.89
N GLU A 342 18.09 -14.34 -24.32
CA GLU A 342 18.83 -15.57 -24.06
C GLU A 342 20.09 -15.23 -23.25
N ILE A 343 20.19 -15.73 -22.04
CA ILE A 343 21.37 -15.61 -21.18
C ILE A 343 22.12 -16.93 -21.29
N ARG A 344 23.36 -16.89 -21.78
CA ARG A 344 24.18 -18.12 -22.00
C ARG A 344 24.73 -18.66 -20.70
N ASP A 345 25.13 -17.79 -19.80
CA ASP A 345 25.61 -18.13 -18.47
C ASP A 345 24.51 -17.86 -17.41
N ASP A 346 24.80 -17.13 -16.34
CA ASP A 346 23.94 -17.01 -15.18
C ASP A 346 23.02 -15.77 -15.22
N PHE A 347 21.85 -15.92 -14.63
CA PHE A 347 20.89 -14.83 -14.40
C PHE A 347 20.64 -14.63 -12.91
N TYR A 348 20.99 -13.45 -12.39
CA TYR A 348 20.86 -13.08 -10.99
C TYR A 348 19.85 -11.96 -10.81
N CYS A 349 18.79 -12.19 -10.02
CA CYS A 349 17.83 -11.17 -9.62
C CYS A 349 17.48 -11.24 -8.11
N SER A 350 18.41 -11.79 -7.33
CA SER A 350 18.28 -11.98 -5.87
C SER A 350 18.26 -10.64 -5.12
N ASP A 351 17.79 -10.65 -3.85
CA ASP A 351 17.81 -9.51 -2.93
C ASP A 351 17.11 -8.25 -3.47
N ASN A 352 15.99 -8.44 -4.16
CA ASN A 352 15.13 -7.37 -4.65
C ASN A 352 13.80 -7.32 -3.88
N GLN A 353 12.79 -6.68 -4.45
CA GLN A 353 11.42 -6.60 -3.90
C GLN A 353 10.42 -7.21 -4.89
N LEU A 354 10.86 -8.21 -5.66
CA LEU A 354 10.06 -8.82 -6.71
C LEU A 354 8.89 -9.61 -6.10
N THR A 355 7.70 -9.37 -6.61
CA THR A 355 6.50 -10.14 -6.26
C THR A 355 6.12 -11.14 -7.35
N SER A 356 6.80 -11.09 -8.52
CA SER A 356 6.57 -11.92 -9.69
C SER A 356 7.87 -12.04 -10.51
N LEU A 357 8.01 -13.13 -11.26
CA LEU A 357 9.06 -13.32 -12.26
C LEU A 357 8.61 -12.96 -13.69
N ALA A 358 7.47 -12.24 -13.83
CA ALA A 358 7.06 -11.73 -15.12
C ALA A 358 8.17 -10.85 -15.72
N GLY A 359 8.49 -11.07 -16.99
CA GLY A 359 9.61 -10.40 -17.66
C GLY A 359 10.95 -11.14 -17.57
N ALA A 360 11.07 -12.21 -16.80
CA ALA A 360 12.32 -12.98 -16.72
C ALA A 360 12.71 -13.63 -18.07
N PRO A 361 14.01 -13.82 -18.34
CA PRO A 361 14.47 -14.50 -19.54
C PRO A 361 13.98 -15.94 -19.56
N GLN A 362 13.54 -16.41 -20.73
CA GLN A 362 13.02 -17.78 -20.90
C GLN A 362 14.10 -18.81 -21.27
N LYS A 363 15.33 -18.36 -21.48
CA LYS A 363 16.49 -19.21 -21.77
C LYS A 363 17.65 -18.76 -20.91
N VAL A 364 18.06 -19.62 -19.99
CA VAL A 364 19.22 -19.43 -19.10
C VAL A 364 20.07 -20.69 -19.16
N GLY A 365 21.32 -20.53 -19.60
CA GLY A 365 22.25 -21.64 -19.81
C GLY A 365 22.95 -22.08 -18.54
N GLY A 366 23.17 -21.18 -17.59
CA GLY A 366 23.72 -21.39 -16.26
C GLY A 366 22.68 -21.36 -15.16
N ASP A 367 23.03 -20.67 -14.06
CA ASP A 367 22.19 -20.56 -12.87
C ASP A 367 21.09 -19.50 -13.01
N PHE A 368 19.95 -19.73 -12.34
CA PHE A 368 18.87 -18.76 -12.19
C PHE A 368 18.63 -18.49 -10.71
N GLU A 369 19.04 -17.33 -10.24
CA GLU A 369 18.92 -16.94 -8.84
C GLU A 369 17.90 -15.84 -8.62
N CYS A 370 16.86 -16.15 -7.86
CA CYS A 370 15.79 -15.21 -7.47
C CYS A 370 15.51 -15.24 -5.95
N SER A 371 16.48 -15.64 -5.16
CA SER A 371 16.39 -15.71 -3.70
C SER A 371 16.25 -14.31 -3.07
N GLY A 372 15.77 -14.24 -1.82
CA GLY A 372 15.68 -12.98 -1.10
C GLY A 372 14.69 -11.97 -1.70
N ASN A 373 13.56 -12.44 -2.23
CA ASN A 373 12.51 -11.61 -2.81
C ASN A 373 11.16 -11.74 -2.05
N GLN A 374 10.08 -11.29 -2.63
CA GLN A 374 8.72 -11.36 -2.07
C GLN A 374 7.81 -12.22 -2.97
N LEU A 375 8.36 -13.23 -3.64
CA LEU A 375 7.65 -14.06 -4.59
C LEU A 375 6.63 -14.93 -3.87
N THR A 376 5.39 -14.94 -4.36
CA THR A 376 4.33 -15.85 -3.91
C THR A 376 4.06 -16.97 -4.91
N SER A 377 4.67 -16.91 -6.09
CA SER A 377 4.55 -17.84 -7.21
C SER A 377 5.80 -17.75 -8.08
N LEU A 378 6.15 -18.84 -8.77
CA LEU A 378 7.25 -18.89 -9.72
C LEU A 378 6.80 -18.69 -11.18
N ASN A 379 5.56 -18.24 -11.40
CA ASN A 379 5.07 -17.94 -12.74
C ASN A 379 5.95 -16.89 -13.42
N GLY A 380 6.41 -17.19 -14.62
CA GLY A 380 7.36 -16.38 -15.38
C GLY A 380 8.79 -16.93 -15.37
N ALA A 381 9.12 -17.92 -14.52
CA ALA A 381 10.39 -18.63 -14.61
C ALA A 381 10.52 -19.40 -15.94
N PRO A 382 11.75 -19.62 -16.45
CA PRO A 382 11.98 -20.44 -17.65
C PRO A 382 11.56 -21.90 -17.43
N GLU A 383 11.16 -22.59 -18.50
CA GLU A 383 10.83 -24.02 -18.42
C GLU A 383 12.05 -24.90 -18.09
N LYS A 384 13.25 -24.45 -18.44
CA LYS A 384 14.52 -25.20 -18.23
C LYS A 384 15.61 -24.24 -17.80
N VAL A 385 16.42 -24.70 -16.85
CA VAL A 385 17.62 -24.01 -16.35
C VAL A 385 18.80 -24.96 -16.50
N GLY A 386 19.89 -24.42 -17.08
CA GLY A 386 21.08 -25.22 -17.38
C GLY A 386 22.00 -25.47 -16.18
N GLY A 387 21.91 -24.63 -15.15
CA GLY A 387 22.60 -24.73 -13.87
C GLY A 387 21.65 -24.94 -12.71
N ASP A 388 21.89 -24.24 -11.60
CA ASP A 388 21.09 -24.25 -10.38
C ASP A 388 19.89 -23.29 -10.51
N PHE A 389 18.80 -23.59 -9.80
CA PHE A 389 17.65 -22.69 -9.65
C PHE A 389 17.40 -22.41 -8.17
N ASP A 390 17.67 -21.17 -7.73
CA ASP A 390 17.47 -20.75 -6.34
C ASP A 390 16.30 -19.77 -6.19
N CYS A 391 15.23 -20.22 -5.51
CA CYS A 391 14.07 -19.41 -5.11
C CYS A 391 13.92 -19.35 -3.57
N SER A 392 14.99 -19.56 -2.83
CA SER A 392 15.01 -19.54 -1.37
C SER A 392 14.67 -18.15 -0.82
N TYR A 393 14.27 -18.07 0.48
CA TYR A 393 13.96 -16.81 1.15
C TYR A 393 12.91 -15.98 0.42
N ASN A 394 11.78 -16.60 0.07
CA ASN A 394 10.61 -15.98 -0.56
C ASN A 394 9.34 -16.25 0.27
N GLN A 395 8.17 -16.01 -0.29
CA GLN A 395 6.87 -16.21 0.35
C GLN A 395 6.05 -17.30 -0.38
N LEU A 396 6.72 -18.28 -0.98
CA LEU A 396 6.09 -19.31 -1.79
C LEU A 396 5.25 -20.26 -0.92
N THR A 397 4.01 -20.47 -1.32
CA THR A 397 3.11 -21.47 -0.72
C THR A 397 2.98 -22.73 -1.58
N SER A 398 3.41 -22.66 -2.85
CA SER A 398 3.51 -23.76 -3.81
C SER A 398 4.66 -23.50 -4.78
N LEU A 399 5.09 -24.53 -5.51
CA LEU A 399 6.13 -24.42 -6.54
C LEU A 399 5.53 -24.29 -7.95
N ASN A 400 4.26 -23.91 -8.07
CA ASN A 400 3.63 -23.70 -9.36
C ASN A 400 4.38 -22.62 -10.17
N GLY A 401 4.71 -22.96 -11.42
CA GLY A 401 5.51 -22.10 -12.29
C GLY A 401 7.02 -22.35 -12.22
N ALA A 402 7.49 -23.29 -11.37
CA ALA A 402 8.90 -23.68 -11.36
C ALA A 402 9.33 -24.29 -12.72
N PRO A 403 10.63 -24.26 -13.07
CA PRO A 403 11.17 -24.97 -14.21
C PRO A 403 10.80 -26.46 -14.18
N LYS A 404 10.52 -27.05 -15.33
CA LYS A 404 10.30 -28.50 -15.44
C LYS A 404 11.59 -29.30 -15.31
N GLU A 405 12.69 -28.73 -15.77
CA GLU A 405 14.02 -29.37 -15.75
C GLU A 405 15.05 -28.38 -15.20
N VAL A 406 15.82 -28.81 -14.21
CA VAL A 406 16.96 -28.11 -13.63
C VAL A 406 18.16 -29.05 -13.71
N ALA A 407 19.18 -28.65 -14.47
CA ALA A 407 20.34 -29.52 -14.66
C ALA A 407 21.21 -29.58 -13.40
N GLY A 408 21.28 -28.51 -12.64
CA GLY A 408 21.93 -28.40 -11.35
C GLY A 408 20.99 -28.67 -10.18
N SER A 409 21.15 -27.91 -9.10
CA SER A 409 20.36 -28.01 -7.87
C SER A 409 19.09 -27.17 -7.96
N PHE A 410 18.04 -27.60 -7.23
CA PHE A 410 16.83 -26.82 -7.03
C PHE A 410 16.71 -26.44 -5.56
N GLU A 411 16.67 -25.13 -5.28
CA GLU A 411 16.69 -24.59 -3.93
C GLU A 411 15.42 -23.79 -3.65
N CYS A 412 14.64 -24.20 -2.64
CA CYS A 412 13.42 -23.54 -2.19
C CYS A 412 13.36 -23.42 -0.66
N LEU A 413 14.52 -23.26 -0.04
CA LEU A 413 14.69 -23.11 1.41
C LEU A 413 13.92 -21.86 1.93
N HIS A 414 13.54 -21.86 3.22
CA HIS A 414 12.97 -20.69 3.87
C HIS A 414 11.80 -20.06 3.09
N ASN A 415 10.79 -20.88 2.80
CA ASN A 415 9.52 -20.49 2.20
C ASN A 415 8.34 -20.92 3.09
N GLN A 416 7.12 -20.92 2.56
CA GLN A 416 5.89 -21.31 3.28
C GLN A 416 5.22 -22.51 2.62
N LEU A 417 6.01 -23.39 2.02
CA LEU A 417 5.52 -24.56 1.28
C LEU A 417 4.85 -25.58 2.20
N THR A 418 3.65 -26.03 1.84
CA THR A 418 2.94 -27.12 2.54
C THR A 418 3.00 -28.46 1.80
N SER A 419 3.37 -28.43 0.51
CA SER A 419 3.64 -29.57 -0.36
C SER A 419 4.66 -29.18 -1.43
N LEU A 420 5.20 -30.15 -2.17
CA LEU A 420 6.12 -29.92 -3.28
C LEU A 420 5.41 -29.93 -4.66
N ASN A 421 4.08 -29.77 -4.67
CA ASN A 421 3.33 -29.70 -5.92
C ASN A 421 3.85 -28.55 -6.81
N GLY A 422 4.15 -28.86 -8.06
CA GLY A 422 4.75 -27.95 -9.02
C GLY A 422 6.28 -27.95 -9.05
N ALA A 423 6.94 -28.78 -8.23
CA ALA A 423 8.39 -28.95 -8.30
C ALA A 423 8.85 -29.47 -9.68
N PRO A 424 10.12 -29.26 -10.06
CA PRO A 424 10.70 -29.80 -11.28
C PRO A 424 10.54 -31.30 -11.41
N GLU A 425 10.27 -31.78 -12.62
CA GLU A 425 10.20 -33.21 -12.92
C GLU A 425 11.58 -33.87 -12.87
N LYS A 426 12.63 -33.10 -13.17
CA LYS A 426 14.03 -33.53 -13.20
C LYS A 426 14.93 -32.53 -12.51
N VAL A 427 15.74 -33.02 -11.56
CA VAL A 427 16.79 -32.28 -10.87
C VAL A 427 18.09 -33.09 -10.95
N GLY A 428 19.08 -32.52 -11.63
CA GLY A 428 20.36 -33.19 -11.82
C GLY A 428 21.27 -33.13 -10.61
N GLY A 429 21.24 -32.04 -9.86
CA GLY A 429 21.95 -31.80 -8.62
C GLY A 429 21.15 -32.12 -7.36
N ASN A 430 21.27 -31.27 -6.36
CA ASN A 430 20.60 -31.41 -5.07
C ASN A 430 19.19 -30.80 -5.09
N PHE A 431 18.33 -31.27 -4.16
CA PHE A 431 17.02 -30.69 -3.92
C PHE A 431 16.92 -30.23 -2.47
N TYR A 432 16.84 -28.91 -2.27
CA TYR A 432 16.78 -28.28 -0.97
C TYR A 432 15.39 -27.72 -0.70
N CYS A 433 14.63 -28.33 0.23
CA CYS A 433 13.31 -27.85 0.66
C CYS A 433 13.19 -27.72 2.20
N SER A 434 14.32 -27.60 2.89
CA SER A 434 14.35 -27.42 4.33
C SER A 434 13.77 -26.06 4.76
N ASN A 435 13.40 -25.92 6.05
CA ASN A 435 12.82 -24.69 6.59
C ASN A 435 11.55 -24.24 5.85
N ASN A 436 10.57 -25.15 5.77
CA ASN A 436 9.25 -24.93 5.19
C ASN A 436 8.14 -25.45 6.14
N GLN A 437 6.93 -25.60 5.65
CA GLN A 437 5.78 -26.09 6.40
C GLN A 437 5.24 -27.40 5.80
N LEU A 438 6.13 -28.21 5.19
CA LEU A 438 5.74 -29.42 4.48
C LEU A 438 5.14 -30.46 5.43
N THR A 439 3.92 -30.92 5.12
CA THR A 439 3.26 -32.02 5.81
C THR A 439 3.36 -33.34 5.04
N SER A 440 3.73 -33.27 3.76
CA SER A 440 4.04 -34.42 2.90
C SER A 440 5.07 -33.99 1.84
N LEU A 441 5.73 -34.98 1.21
CA LEU A 441 6.65 -34.78 0.09
C LEU A 441 5.96 -34.97 -1.27
N ASN A 442 4.63 -34.99 -1.31
CA ASN A 442 3.87 -35.11 -2.55
C ASN A 442 4.26 -34.00 -3.52
N GLY A 443 4.55 -34.38 -4.76
CA GLY A 443 5.02 -33.47 -5.80
C GLY A 443 6.55 -33.42 -5.94
N ALA A 444 7.32 -34.08 -5.06
CA ALA A 444 8.75 -34.20 -5.26
C ALA A 444 9.08 -34.93 -6.58
N PRO A 445 10.22 -34.58 -7.24
CA PRO A 445 10.68 -35.33 -8.41
C PRO A 445 10.89 -36.80 -8.10
N GLU A 446 10.62 -37.70 -9.06
CA GLU A 446 10.80 -39.14 -8.89
C GLU A 446 12.29 -39.48 -8.59
N LYS A 447 13.22 -38.71 -9.17
CA LYS A 447 14.66 -38.92 -9.04
C LYS A 447 15.37 -37.60 -8.81
N VAL A 448 16.32 -37.59 -7.87
CA VAL A 448 17.23 -36.50 -7.59
C VAL A 448 18.66 -37.00 -7.78
N GLY A 449 19.44 -36.30 -8.59
CA GLY A 449 20.81 -36.73 -8.92
C GLY A 449 21.79 -36.63 -7.75
N GLY A 450 21.65 -35.61 -6.93
CA GLY A 450 22.44 -35.33 -5.73
C GLY A 450 21.72 -35.65 -4.43
N ASP A 451 21.87 -34.76 -3.45
CA ASP A 451 21.28 -34.85 -2.11
C ASP A 451 19.83 -34.35 -2.10
N PHE A 452 19.03 -34.83 -1.14
CA PHE A 452 17.67 -34.37 -0.87
C PHE A 452 17.55 -33.94 0.59
N TYR A 453 17.34 -32.64 0.82
CA TYR A 453 17.23 -32.04 2.15
C TYR A 453 15.80 -31.55 2.40
N CYS A 454 15.09 -32.20 3.34
CA CYS A 454 13.75 -31.81 3.78
C CYS A 454 13.67 -31.66 5.30
N SER A 455 14.79 -31.33 5.93
CA SER A 455 14.85 -31.05 7.37
C SER A 455 14.02 -29.81 7.74
N ASP A 456 13.73 -29.63 9.03
CA ASP A 456 13.00 -28.47 9.55
C ASP A 456 11.65 -28.24 8.84
N ASN A 457 10.80 -29.28 8.87
CA ASN A 457 9.46 -29.29 8.31
C ASN A 457 8.45 -29.94 9.29
N GLN A 458 7.24 -30.24 8.85
CA GLN A 458 6.17 -30.81 9.67
C GLN A 458 5.76 -32.22 9.18
N LEU A 459 6.71 -32.96 8.60
CA LEU A 459 6.45 -34.28 8.03
C LEU A 459 6.15 -35.30 9.13
N THR A 460 5.07 -36.06 8.97
CA THR A 460 4.71 -37.21 9.85
C THR A 460 5.05 -38.57 9.22
N SER A 461 5.27 -38.59 7.90
CA SER A 461 5.72 -39.73 7.10
C SER A 461 6.53 -39.22 5.91
N LEU A 462 7.18 -40.10 5.16
CA LEU A 462 7.96 -39.77 3.97
C LEU A 462 7.19 -40.03 2.66
N ASN A 463 5.86 -40.11 2.75
CA ASN A 463 5.03 -40.33 1.56
C ASN A 463 5.25 -39.22 0.53
N GLY A 464 5.49 -39.60 -0.72
CA GLY A 464 5.79 -38.70 -1.82
C GLY A 464 7.27 -38.38 -1.98
N ALA A 465 8.17 -38.95 -1.16
CA ALA A 465 9.61 -38.79 -1.37
C ALA A 465 10.06 -39.36 -2.73
N PRO A 466 11.17 -38.86 -3.29
CA PRO A 466 11.79 -39.40 -4.49
C PRO A 466 12.00 -40.94 -4.38
N GLU A 467 11.79 -41.67 -5.46
CA GLU A 467 12.14 -43.10 -5.47
C GLU A 467 13.64 -43.33 -5.37
N LYS A 468 14.43 -42.42 -5.97
CA LYS A 468 15.90 -42.49 -6.00
C LYS A 468 16.56 -41.15 -5.68
N VAL A 469 17.49 -41.19 -4.74
CA VAL A 469 18.37 -40.06 -4.35
C VAL A 469 19.83 -40.49 -4.54
N GLY A 470 20.55 -39.74 -5.37
CA GLY A 470 21.96 -40.08 -5.69
C GLY A 470 22.92 -39.83 -4.55
N GLY A 471 22.63 -38.88 -3.69
CA GLY A 471 23.42 -38.47 -2.53
C GLY A 471 22.75 -38.77 -1.19
N TYR A 472 22.82 -37.82 -0.27
CA TYR A 472 22.22 -37.91 1.08
C TYR A 472 20.70 -37.65 1.04
N PHE A 473 20.00 -38.26 1.98
CA PHE A 473 18.60 -37.94 2.26
C PHE A 473 18.49 -37.51 3.72
N ASP A 474 18.18 -36.22 3.94
CA ASP A 474 18.05 -35.64 5.28
C ASP A 474 16.60 -35.20 5.53
N CYS A 475 15.95 -35.89 6.46
CA CYS A 475 14.60 -35.61 6.95
C CYS A 475 14.59 -35.34 8.47
N SER A 476 15.69 -34.90 9.04
CA SER A 476 15.79 -34.54 10.45
C SER A 476 14.92 -33.31 10.80
N GLN A 477 14.69 -33.12 12.09
CA GLN A 477 13.87 -32.00 12.58
C GLN A 477 12.45 -31.97 11.97
N ASN A 478 11.80 -33.12 11.97
CA ASN A 478 10.42 -33.32 11.53
C ASN A 478 9.59 -33.98 12.64
N GLN A 479 8.34 -34.30 12.37
CA GLN A 479 7.41 -34.99 13.30
C GLN A 479 7.19 -36.45 12.89
N LEU A 480 8.21 -37.08 12.32
CA LEU A 480 8.09 -38.43 11.75
C LEU A 480 7.72 -39.46 12.83
N THR A 481 6.64 -40.19 12.60
CA THR A 481 6.23 -41.36 13.40
C THR A 481 6.58 -42.66 12.69
N SER A 482 6.85 -42.63 11.38
CA SER A 482 7.23 -43.79 10.57
C SER A 482 8.11 -43.36 9.40
N LEU A 483 8.80 -44.31 8.79
CA LEU A 483 9.57 -44.12 7.55
C LEU A 483 8.81 -44.57 6.30
N ASN A 484 7.49 -44.68 6.40
CA ASN A 484 6.68 -45.05 5.25
C ASN A 484 6.86 -44.03 4.14
N GLY A 485 7.08 -44.51 2.91
CA GLY A 485 7.35 -43.66 1.76
C GLY A 485 8.84 -43.24 1.57
N ALA A 486 9.75 -43.75 2.41
CA ALA A 486 11.17 -43.51 2.23
C ALA A 486 11.67 -43.92 0.82
N PRO A 487 12.71 -43.24 0.26
CA PRO A 487 13.31 -43.59 -1.02
C PRO A 487 13.73 -45.09 -1.10
N LYS A 488 13.55 -45.68 -2.27
CA LYS A 488 13.98 -47.07 -2.53
C LYS A 488 15.49 -47.19 -2.67
N GLU A 489 16.14 -46.15 -3.21
CA GLU A 489 17.56 -46.08 -3.40
C GLU A 489 18.13 -44.75 -2.85
N ILE A 490 19.20 -44.86 -2.04
CA ILE A 490 19.93 -43.70 -1.50
C ILE A 490 21.42 -43.99 -1.68
N GLY A 491 22.12 -43.15 -2.43
CA GLY A 491 23.55 -43.30 -2.70
C GLY A 491 24.44 -42.93 -1.52
N GLY A 492 23.96 -41.99 -0.67
CA GLY A 492 24.69 -41.48 0.48
C GLY A 492 24.14 -41.91 1.84
N LYS A 493 24.07 -40.96 2.79
CA LYS A 493 23.56 -41.21 4.16
C LYS A 493 22.05 -40.90 4.24
N PHE A 494 21.38 -41.70 5.05
CA PHE A 494 20.03 -41.40 5.49
C PHE A 494 20.07 -40.77 6.90
N ILE A 495 19.61 -39.55 7.02
CA ILE A 495 19.61 -38.77 8.26
C ILE A 495 18.16 -38.53 8.70
N CYS A 496 17.82 -38.86 9.95
CA CYS A 496 16.53 -38.63 10.55
C CYS A 496 16.66 -38.46 12.07
N ASP A 497 15.60 -38.01 12.73
CA ASP A 497 15.57 -37.77 14.16
C ASP A 497 15.82 -39.04 15.01
N SER A 498 16.43 -38.84 16.16
CA SER A 498 16.81 -39.92 17.06
C SER A 498 15.64 -40.70 17.65
N HIS A 499 14.47 -40.06 17.81
CA HIS A 499 13.28 -40.71 18.35
C HIS A 499 12.72 -41.78 17.40
N VAL A 500 12.88 -41.60 16.10
CA VAL A 500 12.50 -42.58 15.07
C VAL A 500 13.46 -43.79 15.09
N LYS A 501 14.70 -43.58 15.60
CA LYS A 501 15.77 -44.60 15.65
C LYS A 501 15.63 -45.63 16.77
N LYS A 502 14.87 -45.34 17.85
CA LYS A 502 14.80 -46.19 19.05
C LYS A 502 14.04 -47.51 18.89
N GLY A 503 13.35 -47.71 17.77
CA GLY A 503 12.76 -49.00 17.47
C GLY A 503 13.80 -49.94 16.83
N MET A 504 14.06 -51.08 17.42
CA MET A 504 14.88 -52.19 16.86
C MET A 504 14.39 -52.66 15.47
N TRP A 505 13.47 -51.99 14.95
CA TRP A 505 12.70 -52.08 13.71
C TRP A 505 13.42 -51.43 12.51
N LEU A 506 14.23 -50.39 12.76
CA LEU A 506 14.81 -49.55 11.72
C LEU A 506 15.79 -50.32 10.80
N LYS A 507 16.66 -51.18 11.36
CA LYS A 507 17.57 -52.00 10.56
C LYS A 507 16.84 -53.02 9.69
N LYS A 508 15.72 -53.57 10.21
CA LYS A 508 14.91 -54.55 9.50
C LYS A 508 14.09 -53.87 8.39
N LEU A 509 13.60 -52.67 8.66
CA LEU A 509 12.83 -51.88 7.70
C LEU A 509 13.70 -51.35 6.55
N LEU A 510 14.88 -50.81 6.85
CA LEU A 510 15.82 -50.32 5.85
C LEU A 510 16.34 -51.47 4.95
N PHE A 511 16.53 -52.65 5.52
CA PHE A 511 16.88 -53.86 4.75
C PHE A 511 15.68 -54.35 3.89
N GLN A 512 14.45 -54.26 4.38
CA GLN A 512 13.26 -54.60 3.61
C GLN A 512 12.94 -53.61 2.48
N LEU A 513 13.35 -52.34 2.65
CA LEU A 513 13.21 -51.29 1.64
C LEU A 513 14.35 -51.27 0.61
N GLY A 514 15.29 -52.25 0.68
CA GLY A 514 16.38 -52.40 -0.28
C GLY A 514 17.47 -51.32 -0.19
N ILE A 515 17.50 -50.51 0.87
CA ILE A 515 18.50 -49.48 1.11
C ILE A 515 19.81 -50.12 1.51
N LYS A 516 20.73 -50.28 0.53
CA LYS A 516 21.94 -51.10 0.65
C LYS A 516 23.09 -50.47 1.45
N ASN A 517 23.08 -49.14 1.70
CA ASN A 517 24.15 -48.44 2.41
C ASN A 517 23.64 -47.63 3.62
N VAL A 518 23.42 -48.31 4.73
CA VAL A 518 23.21 -47.69 6.04
C VAL A 518 24.57 -47.45 6.69
N ALA A 519 25.41 -46.61 6.11
CA ALA A 519 26.68 -46.24 6.70
C ALA A 519 26.53 -45.07 7.66
N LYS A 520 26.55 -45.41 8.97
CA LYS A 520 26.64 -44.52 10.13
C LYS A 520 25.49 -43.53 10.32
N LEU A 521 24.50 -43.95 11.07
CA LEU A 521 23.60 -43.09 11.82
C LEU A 521 24.47 -42.14 12.69
N HIS A 522 24.54 -40.88 12.35
CA HIS A 522 25.20 -39.90 13.20
C HIS A 522 24.39 -39.66 14.46
N PRO A 523 24.93 -39.67 15.68
CA PRO A 523 24.26 -39.18 16.86
C PRO A 523 24.08 -37.66 16.68
N GLY A 524 22.85 -37.16 16.91
CA GLY A 524 22.47 -35.77 16.71
C GLY A 524 23.49 -34.80 17.27
N PHE A 525 23.72 -33.71 16.54
CA PHE A 525 24.40 -32.53 17.05
C PHE A 525 23.66 -32.00 18.28
N PRO A 526 24.34 -31.59 19.36
CA PRO A 526 23.69 -30.91 20.46
C PRO A 526 23.10 -29.60 19.94
N ILE A 527 21.85 -29.35 20.31
CA ILE A 527 21.17 -28.08 20.13
C ILE A 527 22.04 -27.01 20.79
N GLN A 528 22.73 -26.19 20.04
CA GLN A 528 23.14 -24.87 20.52
C GLN A 528 21.87 -24.06 20.68
N LYS A 529 21.41 -23.85 21.92
CA LYS A 529 20.50 -22.78 22.25
C LYS A 529 21.22 -21.48 21.89
N GLU A 530 20.80 -20.84 20.83
CA GLU A 530 21.10 -19.42 20.65
C GLU A 530 20.44 -18.67 21.81
N SER A 531 21.28 -18.25 22.75
CA SER A 531 20.92 -17.25 23.74
C SER A 531 20.74 -15.93 22.98
N HIS A 532 19.50 -15.49 22.84
CA HIS A 532 19.25 -14.07 22.63
C HIS A 532 19.72 -13.34 23.89
N GLU A 533 20.92 -12.83 23.87
CA GLU A 533 21.33 -11.72 24.71
C GLU A 533 21.39 -10.48 23.84
N ASN A 534 20.57 -9.53 24.27
CA ASN A 534 20.60 -8.14 23.84
C ASN A 534 22.02 -7.56 23.98
N ASP A 535 22.46 -6.86 22.94
CA ASP A 535 23.13 -5.56 23.05
C ASP A 535 22.97 -4.79 21.73
#